data_f7e8a03370629b35cd802162b1806757
#
_entry.id   f7e8a03370629b35cd802162b1806757
#
_cell.length_a   1.000
_cell.length_b   1.000
_cell.length_c   1.000
_cell.angle_alpha   90.00
_cell.angle_beta   90.00
_cell.angle_gamma   90.00
#
_symmetry.space_group_name_H-M   'P 1'
#
loop_
_entity.id
_entity.type
_entity.pdbx_description
1 polymer ?
#
loop_
_entity_poly.entity_id
_entity_poly.type
_entity_poly.pdbx_seq_one_letter_code
_entity_poly.pdbx_strand_id
1 'polypeptide(L)'
;MMRFKENNYNKLFVSVSDFIRLICGGDRLKRITNIIDDLLKKEYLKKNKRLKILDYGCGSMEISKKLEEKNYIKSIVGTDIFNHSYKSKKLTYINNRRLFKENEKFDVIFVVDVLHHMGINNTHKVLNKLSKLSKIIIVKDHFEHGFFSRQLLRFVDFYANYGYGVNVPKKYFNKNRWKKILIKSNSKEIFRKNSFQQHDGLFNLILNKKHHFVSMIKVYE
;
A
#
# COMPACT_ATOMS: atom_id res chain seq x y z
N MET A 1 21.80 4.65 -8.12
CA MET A 1 21.70 3.24 -8.51
C MET A 1 22.27 2.41 -7.35
N MET A 2 21.42 2.00 -6.40
CA MET A 2 21.86 1.10 -5.33
C MET A 2 21.74 -0.32 -5.85
N ARG A 3 22.86 -0.96 -6.11
CA ARG A 3 22.97 -2.42 -6.28
C ARG A 3 22.85 -3.03 -4.90
N PHE A 4 21.77 -3.76 -4.63
CA PHE A 4 21.68 -4.60 -3.45
C PHE A 4 22.70 -5.75 -3.62
N LYS A 5 23.72 -5.76 -2.76
CA LYS A 5 24.62 -6.91 -2.62
C LYS A 5 23.81 -8.03 -1.98
N GLU A 6 23.68 -9.16 -2.66
CA GLU A 6 23.23 -10.41 -2.06
C GLU A 6 24.27 -10.86 -1.02
N ASN A 7 23.99 -10.60 0.24
CA ASN A 7 24.77 -11.15 1.36
C ASN A 7 24.00 -12.35 1.96
N ASN A 8 24.72 -13.40 2.36
CA ASN A 8 24.18 -14.61 2.99
C ASN A 8 23.33 -14.32 4.25
N TYR A 9 23.51 -13.18 4.93
CA TYR A 9 22.66 -12.68 6.01
C TYR A 9 21.21 -12.40 5.55
N ASN A 10 21.01 -12.04 4.30
CA ASN A 10 19.66 -11.75 3.77
C ASN A 10 18.78 -13.00 3.67
N LYS A 11 19.35 -14.19 3.43
CA LYS A 11 18.55 -15.43 3.27
C LYS A 11 17.84 -15.83 4.56
N LEU A 12 18.53 -15.76 5.72
CA LEU A 12 17.92 -16.06 7.01
C LEU A 12 16.80 -15.07 7.35
N PHE A 13 17.06 -13.77 7.17
CA PHE A 13 16.04 -12.73 7.41
C PHE A 13 14.86 -12.81 6.43
N VAL A 14 15.09 -13.20 5.18
CA VAL A 14 14.00 -13.47 4.22
C VAL A 14 13.13 -14.62 4.72
N SER A 15 13.72 -15.74 5.16
CA SER A 15 12.97 -16.88 5.72
C SER A 15 12.14 -16.48 6.95
N VAL A 16 12.70 -15.67 7.87
CA VAL A 16 11.99 -15.16 9.04
C VAL A 16 10.85 -14.24 8.61
N SER A 17 11.09 -13.34 7.65
CA SER A 17 10.07 -12.44 7.12
C SER A 17 8.94 -13.21 6.44
N ASP A 18 9.26 -14.25 5.67
CA ASP A 18 8.27 -15.11 5.02
C ASP A 18 7.45 -15.92 6.03
N PHE A 19 8.10 -16.45 7.06
CA PHE A 19 7.42 -17.16 8.16
C PHE A 19 6.43 -16.23 8.90
N ILE A 20 6.86 -15.00 9.22
CA ILE A 20 5.97 -14.02 9.86
C ILE A 20 4.81 -13.67 8.93
N ARG A 21 5.06 -13.47 7.64
CA ARG A 21 4.01 -13.20 6.65
C ARG A 21 3.03 -14.36 6.52
N LEU A 22 3.52 -15.60 6.59
CA LEU A 22 2.68 -16.79 6.55
C LEU A 22 1.74 -16.85 7.78
N ILE A 23 2.28 -16.63 8.97
CA ILE A 23 1.50 -16.68 10.22
C ILE A 23 0.51 -15.50 10.32
N CYS A 24 0.97 -14.29 9.93
CA CYS A 24 0.19 -13.07 10.09
C CYS A 24 -0.66 -12.72 8.85
N GLY A 25 -0.42 -13.39 7.70
CA GLY A 25 -0.81 -12.86 6.39
C GLY A 25 -2.22 -13.19 5.93
N GLY A 26 -2.75 -14.37 6.26
CA GLY A 26 -3.95 -14.90 5.61
C GLY A 26 -5.19 -14.00 5.78
N ASP A 27 -5.59 -13.75 7.01
CA ASP A 27 -6.77 -12.92 7.30
C ASP A 27 -6.52 -11.44 7.05
N ARG A 28 -5.29 -10.97 7.29
CA ARG A 28 -4.88 -9.61 6.96
C ARG A 28 -5.14 -9.29 5.50
N LEU A 29 -4.65 -10.13 4.61
CA LEU A 29 -4.77 -9.93 3.17
C LEU A 29 -6.24 -9.92 2.72
N LYS A 30 -7.05 -10.85 3.22
CA LYS A 30 -8.49 -10.93 2.95
C LYS A 30 -9.23 -9.67 3.39
N ARG A 31 -8.97 -9.19 4.62
CA ARG A 31 -9.63 -8.00 5.18
C ARG A 31 -9.26 -6.73 4.43
N ILE A 32 -7.99 -6.55 4.10
CA ILE A 32 -7.54 -5.40 3.30
C ILE A 32 -8.15 -5.45 1.91
N THR A 33 -8.11 -6.62 1.24
CA THR A 33 -8.70 -6.79 -0.09
C THR A 33 -10.19 -6.44 -0.08
N ASN A 34 -10.95 -6.91 0.91
CA ASN A 34 -12.39 -6.60 1.01
C ASN A 34 -12.65 -5.10 1.15
N ILE A 35 -11.86 -4.39 1.97
CA ILE A 35 -12.03 -2.93 2.11
C ILE A 35 -11.71 -2.20 0.80
N ILE A 36 -10.66 -2.62 0.09
CA ILE A 36 -10.30 -2.03 -1.20
C ILE A 36 -11.38 -2.37 -2.24
N ASP A 37 -11.87 -3.63 -2.29
CA ASP A 37 -12.96 -4.08 -3.15
C ASP A 37 -14.21 -3.21 -2.99
N ASP A 38 -14.64 -2.98 -1.75
CA ASP A 38 -15.80 -2.12 -1.44
C ASP A 38 -15.62 -0.68 -1.96
N LEU A 39 -14.43 -0.11 -1.83
CA LEU A 39 -14.14 1.24 -2.30
C LEU A 39 -14.08 1.31 -3.84
N LEU A 40 -13.46 0.31 -4.47
CA LEU A 40 -13.41 0.19 -5.92
C LEU A 40 -14.80 0.00 -6.52
N LYS A 41 -15.65 -0.83 -5.89
CA LYS A 41 -17.03 -1.03 -6.32
C LYS A 41 -17.84 0.26 -6.25
N LYS A 42 -17.67 1.08 -5.22
CA LYS A 42 -18.28 2.41 -5.14
C LYS A 42 -17.86 3.32 -6.30
N GLU A 43 -16.57 3.34 -6.66
CA GLU A 43 -16.09 4.14 -7.80
C GLU A 43 -16.57 3.57 -9.13
N TYR A 44 -16.69 2.24 -9.28
CA TYR A 44 -17.29 1.62 -10.45
C TYR A 44 -18.74 2.07 -10.65
N LEU A 45 -19.57 1.98 -9.61
CA LEU A 45 -20.98 2.41 -9.67
C LEU A 45 -21.12 3.89 -10.00
N LYS A 46 -20.22 4.75 -9.47
CA LYS A 46 -20.21 6.17 -9.74
C LYS A 46 -19.80 6.50 -11.18
N LYS A 47 -18.80 5.79 -11.73
CA LYS A 47 -18.28 6.02 -13.08
C LYS A 47 -19.08 5.31 -14.17
N ASN A 48 -19.85 4.30 -13.81
CA ASN A 48 -20.59 3.42 -14.71
C ASN A 48 -19.73 2.83 -15.85
N LYS A 49 -18.47 2.50 -15.53
CA LYS A 49 -17.52 1.84 -16.44
C LYS A 49 -16.53 0.99 -15.68
N ARG A 50 -16.04 -0.09 -16.31
CA ARG A 50 -14.99 -0.92 -15.71
C ARG A 50 -13.71 -0.11 -15.44
N LEU A 51 -13.11 -0.37 -14.29
CA LEU A 51 -12.00 0.42 -13.76
C LEU A 51 -10.65 -0.10 -14.29
N LYS A 52 -9.80 0.85 -14.69
CA LYS A 52 -8.36 0.67 -14.89
C LYS A 52 -7.64 1.10 -13.62
N ILE A 53 -6.88 0.20 -13.01
CA ILE A 53 -6.35 0.37 -11.66
C ILE A 53 -4.82 0.28 -11.67
N LEU A 54 -4.19 1.08 -10.81
CA LEU A 54 -2.77 0.95 -10.47
C LEU A 54 -2.63 0.46 -9.03
N ASP A 55 -1.88 -0.63 -8.83
CA ASP A 55 -1.37 -1.12 -7.55
C ASP A 55 0.07 -0.60 -7.37
N TYR A 56 0.23 0.47 -6.59
CA TYR A 56 1.52 1.12 -6.41
C TYR A 56 2.25 0.59 -5.16
N GLY A 57 3.37 -0.06 -5.36
CA GLY A 57 4.07 -0.84 -4.34
C GLY A 57 3.41 -2.20 -4.14
N CYS A 58 3.16 -2.89 -5.25
CA CYS A 58 2.31 -4.09 -5.30
C CYS A 58 2.90 -5.32 -4.62
N GLY A 59 4.19 -5.32 -4.27
CA GLY A 59 4.87 -6.50 -3.75
C GLY A 59 4.64 -7.72 -4.66
N SER A 60 4.22 -8.85 -4.09
CA SER A 60 3.86 -10.08 -4.80
C SER A 60 2.50 -10.04 -5.52
N MET A 61 1.83 -8.88 -5.56
CA MET A 61 0.55 -8.65 -6.24
C MET A 61 -0.64 -9.44 -5.68
N GLU A 62 -0.59 -9.90 -4.43
CA GLU A 62 -1.61 -10.78 -3.84
C GLU A 62 -3.00 -10.11 -3.76
N ILE A 63 -3.06 -8.81 -3.47
CA ILE A 63 -4.31 -8.05 -3.49
C ILE A 63 -4.85 -7.97 -4.92
N SER A 64 -3.98 -7.61 -5.87
CA SER A 64 -4.33 -7.47 -7.28
C SER A 64 -4.81 -8.78 -7.90
N LYS A 65 -4.19 -9.91 -7.56
CA LYS A 65 -4.62 -11.25 -8.01
C LYS A 65 -6.04 -11.58 -7.53
N LYS A 66 -6.41 -11.20 -6.30
CA LYS A 66 -7.78 -11.40 -5.79
C LYS A 66 -8.80 -10.46 -6.41
N LEU A 67 -8.37 -9.26 -6.80
CA LEU A 67 -9.24 -8.27 -7.41
C LEU A 67 -9.45 -8.47 -8.91
N GLU A 68 -8.51 -9.06 -9.64
CA GLU A 68 -8.60 -9.22 -11.10
C GLU A 68 -9.81 -10.04 -11.58
N GLU A 69 -10.33 -10.94 -10.71
CA GLU A 69 -11.50 -11.75 -11.01
C GLU A 69 -12.82 -10.96 -11.03
N LYS A 70 -12.82 -9.75 -10.45
CA LYS A 70 -14.03 -8.94 -10.36
C LYS A 70 -14.47 -8.43 -11.74
N ASN A 71 -15.78 -8.49 -12.00
CA ASN A 71 -16.38 -8.12 -13.30
C ASN A 71 -16.23 -6.63 -13.62
N TYR A 72 -16.20 -5.77 -12.60
CA TYR A 72 -16.04 -4.32 -12.73
C TYR A 72 -14.59 -3.87 -12.95
N ILE A 73 -13.62 -4.79 -12.92
CA ILE A 73 -12.22 -4.50 -13.24
C ILE A 73 -11.99 -4.69 -14.75
N LYS A 74 -11.43 -3.65 -15.39
CA LYS A 74 -10.95 -3.69 -16.77
C LYS A 74 -9.54 -4.26 -16.82
N SER A 75 -8.62 -3.64 -16.05
CA SER A 75 -7.22 -4.06 -15.93
C SER A 75 -6.60 -3.52 -14.65
N ILE A 76 -5.59 -4.22 -14.15
CA ILE A 76 -4.74 -3.79 -13.04
C ILE A 76 -3.29 -3.79 -13.51
N VAL A 77 -2.60 -2.70 -13.26
CA VAL A 77 -1.16 -2.59 -13.44
C VAL A 77 -0.52 -2.57 -12.05
N GLY A 78 0.37 -3.49 -11.77
CA GLY A 78 1.18 -3.49 -10.56
C GLY A 78 2.54 -2.87 -10.83
N THR A 79 3.08 -2.11 -9.87
CA THR A 79 4.45 -1.60 -9.91
C THR A 79 5.11 -1.64 -8.55
N ASP A 80 6.40 -1.95 -8.51
CA ASP A 80 7.20 -2.01 -7.29
C ASP A 80 8.65 -1.61 -7.58
N ILE A 81 9.46 -1.47 -6.50
CA ILE A 81 10.92 -1.34 -6.59
C ILE A 81 11.59 -2.67 -6.93
N PHE A 82 10.94 -3.79 -6.61
CA PHE A 82 11.35 -5.14 -6.98
C PHE A 82 10.81 -5.50 -8.35
N ASN A 83 11.57 -6.30 -9.11
CA ASN A 83 11.10 -6.78 -10.40
C ASN A 83 10.24 -8.03 -10.21
N HIS A 84 9.08 -8.03 -10.83
CA HIS A 84 8.18 -9.16 -10.91
C HIS A 84 7.86 -9.47 -12.38
N SER A 85 7.55 -10.71 -12.68
CA SER A 85 7.23 -11.17 -14.04
C SER A 85 5.80 -11.66 -14.20
N TYR A 86 4.92 -11.31 -13.24
CA TYR A 86 3.54 -11.77 -13.29
C TYR A 86 2.74 -11.07 -14.38
N LYS A 87 2.01 -11.86 -15.17
CA LYS A 87 1.07 -11.40 -16.20
C LYS A 87 -0.10 -12.36 -16.29
N SER A 88 -1.31 -11.82 -16.33
CA SER A 88 -2.54 -12.53 -16.62
C SER A 88 -3.39 -11.77 -17.66
N LYS A 89 -4.64 -12.20 -17.88
CA LYS A 89 -5.55 -11.51 -18.79
C LYS A 89 -5.83 -10.06 -18.41
N LYS A 90 -5.91 -9.74 -17.10
CA LYS A 90 -6.23 -8.39 -16.61
C LYS A 90 -5.12 -7.76 -15.77
N LEU A 91 -4.10 -8.52 -15.37
CA LEU A 91 -3.07 -8.08 -14.45
C LEU A 91 -1.72 -8.09 -15.13
N THR A 92 -1.01 -6.96 -15.07
CA THR A 92 0.32 -6.80 -15.67
C THR A 92 1.23 -6.07 -14.69
N TYR A 93 2.47 -6.52 -14.57
CA TYR A 93 3.52 -5.80 -13.86
C TYR A 93 4.29 -4.89 -14.82
N ILE A 94 4.57 -3.66 -14.38
CA ILE A 94 5.49 -2.75 -15.06
C ILE A 94 6.50 -2.15 -14.08
N ASN A 95 7.70 -1.89 -14.56
CA ASN A 95 8.71 -1.23 -13.74
C ASN A 95 8.29 0.22 -13.44
N ASN A 96 8.57 0.68 -12.22
CA ASN A 96 8.20 2.01 -11.74
C ASN A 96 8.72 3.17 -12.64
N ARG A 97 9.92 3.00 -13.26
CA ARG A 97 10.46 4.00 -14.21
C ARG A 97 9.60 4.10 -15.48
N ARG A 98 9.10 2.97 -15.96
CA ARG A 98 8.25 2.89 -17.15
C ARG A 98 6.89 3.53 -16.90
N LEU A 99 6.30 3.29 -15.74
CA LEU A 99 5.02 3.85 -15.33
C LEU A 99 4.92 5.36 -15.57
N PHE A 100 5.92 6.11 -15.11
CA PHE A 100 5.91 7.57 -15.21
C PHE A 100 6.32 8.11 -16.60
N LYS A 101 7.01 7.30 -17.42
CA LYS A 101 7.34 7.67 -18.81
C LYS A 101 6.13 7.55 -19.73
N GLU A 102 5.35 6.49 -19.61
CA GLU A 102 4.19 6.23 -20.45
C GLU A 102 2.99 7.14 -20.14
N ASN A 103 3.02 7.83 -19.01
CA ASN A 103 1.99 8.78 -18.57
C ASN A 103 0.55 8.21 -18.65
N GLU A 104 0.43 6.91 -18.46
CA GLU A 104 -0.83 6.17 -18.53
C GLU A 104 -1.78 6.62 -17.42
N LYS A 105 -3.07 6.81 -17.74
CA LYS A 105 -4.08 7.23 -16.75
C LYS A 105 -4.85 6.05 -16.18
N PHE A 106 -5.14 6.14 -14.91
CA PHE A 106 -5.90 5.13 -14.15
C PHE A 106 -7.16 5.75 -13.55
N ASP A 107 -8.18 4.93 -13.37
CA ASP A 107 -9.41 5.37 -12.72
C ASP A 107 -9.23 5.51 -11.21
N VAL A 108 -8.44 4.59 -10.62
CA VAL A 108 -8.09 4.55 -9.19
C VAL A 108 -6.66 4.02 -9.04
N ILE A 109 -5.94 4.58 -8.09
CA ILE A 109 -4.67 4.03 -7.59
C ILE A 109 -4.92 3.51 -6.17
N PHE A 110 -4.41 2.34 -5.81
CA PHE A 110 -4.29 1.98 -4.40
C PHE A 110 -2.83 1.76 -3.99
N VAL A 111 -2.54 2.11 -2.73
CA VAL A 111 -1.20 2.06 -2.12
C VAL A 111 -1.36 1.43 -0.74
N VAL A 112 -0.80 0.24 -0.55
CA VAL A 112 -0.99 -0.55 0.67
C VAL A 112 0.34 -0.77 1.38
N ASP A 113 0.49 -0.20 2.58
CA ASP A 113 1.67 -0.33 3.44
C ASP A 113 3.00 0.05 2.76
N VAL A 114 2.98 1.14 1.98
CA VAL A 114 4.14 1.61 1.20
C VAL A 114 4.61 3.01 1.60
N LEU A 115 3.68 3.93 1.84
CA LEU A 115 4.03 5.35 1.96
C LEU A 115 4.89 5.66 3.19
N HIS A 116 4.75 4.91 4.27
CA HIS A 116 5.57 5.08 5.47
C HIS A 116 7.05 4.76 5.21
N HIS A 117 7.38 3.84 4.28
CA HIS A 117 8.76 3.54 3.89
C HIS A 117 9.42 4.65 3.06
N MET A 118 8.62 5.47 2.37
CA MET A 118 9.14 6.58 1.56
C MET A 118 9.52 7.82 2.38
N GLY A 119 9.26 7.77 3.69
CA GLY A 119 9.47 8.87 4.62
C GLY A 119 8.35 9.90 4.58
N ILE A 120 7.87 10.26 5.76
CA ILE A 120 6.70 11.14 5.96
C ILE A 120 6.82 12.47 5.22
N ASN A 121 8.03 13.04 5.23
CA ASN A 121 8.29 14.34 4.59
C ASN A 121 8.21 14.29 3.05
N ASN A 122 8.37 13.11 2.46
CA ASN A 122 8.32 12.91 1.01
C ASN A 122 6.95 12.40 0.52
N THR A 123 6.09 11.94 1.42
CA THR A 123 4.79 11.35 1.06
C THR A 123 3.95 12.27 0.18
N HIS A 124 3.89 13.58 0.46
CA HIS A 124 3.16 14.53 -0.38
C HIS A 124 3.72 14.62 -1.81
N LYS A 125 5.05 14.48 -1.99
CA LYS A 125 5.68 14.46 -3.32
C LYS A 125 5.27 13.20 -4.10
N VAL A 126 5.14 12.06 -3.39
CA VAL A 126 4.67 10.81 -4.01
C VAL A 126 3.20 10.95 -4.41
N LEU A 127 2.34 11.46 -3.53
CA LEU A 127 0.95 11.71 -3.85
C LEU A 127 0.79 12.66 -5.06
N ASN A 128 1.60 13.73 -5.14
CA ASN A 128 1.61 14.65 -6.28
C ASN A 128 2.10 13.98 -7.58
N LYS A 129 3.00 13.00 -7.51
CA LYS A 129 3.37 12.21 -8.69
C LYS A 129 2.22 11.28 -9.12
N LEU A 130 1.60 10.61 -8.16
CA LEU A 130 0.48 9.70 -8.43
C LEU A 130 -0.76 10.44 -8.92
N SER A 131 -0.99 11.68 -8.48
CA SER A 131 -2.11 12.51 -8.94
C SER A 131 -2.08 12.82 -10.45
N LYS A 132 -0.88 12.82 -11.04
CA LYS A 132 -0.72 12.93 -12.48
C LYS A 132 -1.28 11.72 -13.23
N LEU A 133 -1.40 10.57 -12.57
CA LEU A 133 -1.88 9.30 -13.15
C LEU A 133 -3.34 9.03 -12.80
N SER A 134 -3.81 9.45 -11.61
CA SER A 134 -5.22 9.32 -11.19
C SER A 134 -5.61 10.41 -10.20
N LYS A 135 -6.86 10.85 -10.25
CA LYS A 135 -7.43 11.79 -9.27
C LYS A 135 -7.93 11.10 -7.99
N ILE A 136 -8.09 9.78 -8.01
CA ILE A 136 -8.57 8.99 -6.87
C ILE A 136 -7.46 8.05 -6.42
N ILE A 137 -7.06 8.20 -5.15
CA ILE A 137 -6.03 7.36 -4.54
C ILE A 137 -6.59 6.77 -3.24
N ILE A 138 -6.51 5.45 -3.10
CA ILE A 138 -6.83 4.71 -1.88
C ILE A 138 -5.51 4.42 -1.18
N VAL A 139 -5.35 4.85 0.05
CA VAL A 139 -4.16 4.61 0.88
C VAL A 139 -4.56 3.77 2.07
N LYS A 140 -3.94 2.61 2.24
CA LYS A 140 -3.93 1.83 3.48
C LYS A 140 -2.55 1.93 4.11
N ASP A 141 -2.50 2.36 5.38
CA ASP A 141 -1.21 2.51 6.05
C ASP A 141 -1.38 2.47 7.59
N HIS A 142 -0.31 2.82 8.33
CA HIS A 142 -0.26 2.73 9.79
C HIS A 142 -0.25 4.09 10.48
N PHE A 143 -0.98 4.18 11.62
CA PHE A 143 -0.89 5.30 12.55
C PHE A 143 -0.11 4.91 13.81
N GLU A 144 0.86 5.74 14.17
CA GLU A 144 1.49 5.69 15.49
C GLU A 144 0.69 6.53 16.50
N HIS A 145 0.66 6.05 17.75
CA HIS A 145 -0.05 6.66 18.88
C HIS A 145 0.89 6.96 20.05
N GLY A 146 2.04 7.58 19.77
CA GLY A 146 3.09 7.86 20.75
C GLY A 146 4.31 6.96 20.63
N PHE A 147 5.22 7.08 21.62
CA PHE A 147 6.53 6.43 21.57
C PHE A 147 6.44 4.90 21.48
N PHE A 148 5.72 4.27 22.40
CA PHE A 148 5.62 2.79 22.45
C PHE A 148 5.00 2.20 21.18
N SER A 149 3.91 2.81 20.71
CA SER A 149 3.27 2.42 19.44
C SER A 149 4.22 2.52 18.25
N ARG A 150 5.06 3.55 18.22
CA ARG A 150 6.08 3.73 17.18
C ARG A 150 7.13 2.62 17.24
N GLN A 151 7.65 2.30 18.42
CA GLN A 151 8.66 1.24 18.55
C GLN A 151 8.09 -0.12 18.16
N LEU A 152 6.85 -0.38 18.52
CA LEU A 152 6.15 -1.60 18.14
C LEU A 152 6.01 -1.71 16.60
N LEU A 153 5.54 -0.67 15.93
CA LEU A 153 5.43 -0.66 14.47
C LEU A 153 6.81 -0.85 13.81
N ARG A 154 7.85 -0.19 14.33
CA ARG A 154 9.23 -0.36 13.83
C ARG A 154 9.74 -1.78 13.98
N PHE A 155 9.44 -2.42 15.12
CA PHE A 155 9.81 -3.80 15.36
C PHE A 155 9.15 -4.73 14.33
N VAL A 156 7.84 -4.58 14.13
CA VAL A 156 7.10 -5.39 13.14
C VAL A 156 7.62 -5.16 11.73
N ASP A 157 7.83 -3.90 11.33
CA ASP A 157 8.38 -3.58 10.02
C ASP A 157 9.79 -4.12 9.82
N PHE A 158 10.62 -4.11 10.85
CA PHE A 158 11.94 -4.68 10.79
C PHE A 158 11.87 -6.17 10.42
N TYR A 159 11.10 -6.95 11.17
CA TYR A 159 11.00 -8.39 10.91
C TYR A 159 10.26 -8.72 9.61
N ALA A 160 9.29 -7.91 9.21
CA ALA A 160 8.54 -8.16 7.97
C ALA A 160 9.28 -7.74 6.69
N ASN A 161 10.21 -6.77 6.76
CA ASN A 161 10.71 -6.09 5.58
C ASN A 161 12.24 -5.97 5.49
N TYR A 162 12.97 -6.14 6.60
CA TYR A 162 14.43 -5.95 6.62
C TYR A 162 15.16 -6.92 5.69
N GLY A 163 14.74 -8.19 5.65
CA GLY A 163 15.30 -9.21 4.76
C GLY A 163 15.19 -8.86 3.27
N TYR A 164 14.22 -8.03 2.91
CA TYR A 164 14.02 -7.54 1.53
C TYR A 164 14.73 -6.21 1.24
N GLY A 165 15.54 -5.69 2.19
CA GLY A 165 16.26 -4.43 2.01
C GLY A 165 15.35 -3.19 2.05
N VAL A 166 14.14 -3.31 2.57
CA VAL A 166 13.23 -2.18 2.75
C VAL A 166 13.58 -1.44 4.04
N ASN A 167 13.74 -0.13 3.95
CA ASN A 167 14.10 0.69 5.11
C ASN A 167 12.98 0.75 6.15
N VAL A 168 13.31 0.50 7.41
CA VAL A 168 12.40 0.68 8.53
C VAL A 168 12.23 2.18 8.82
N PRO A 169 11.01 2.72 8.81
CA PRO A 169 10.80 4.15 8.98
C PRO A 169 11.11 4.60 10.41
N LYS A 170 11.64 5.82 10.53
CA LYS A 170 11.88 6.45 11.85
C LYS A 170 10.57 6.89 12.53
N LYS A 171 9.54 7.21 11.75
CA LYS A 171 8.23 7.71 12.20
C LYS A 171 7.15 7.20 11.26
N TYR A 172 5.96 6.95 11.81
CA TYR A 172 4.75 6.61 11.05
C TYR A 172 3.81 7.79 10.97
N PHE A 173 2.70 7.62 10.24
CA PHE A 173 1.67 8.64 10.22
C PHE A 173 1.01 8.77 11.61
N ASN A 174 0.40 9.89 11.83
CA ASN A 174 -0.64 10.15 12.81
C ASN A 174 -1.65 11.11 12.19
N LYS A 175 -2.79 11.33 12.85
CA LYS A 175 -3.86 12.17 12.31
C LYS A 175 -3.37 13.55 11.84
N ASN A 176 -2.51 14.21 12.65
CA ASN A 176 -2.02 15.56 12.35
C ASN A 176 -1.03 15.57 11.16
N ARG A 177 -0.10 14.59 11.11
CA ARG A 177 0.83 14.46 9.98
C ARG A 177 0.09 14.13 8.70
N TRP A 178 -0.88 13.21 8.75
CA TRP A 178 -1.72 12.87 7.60
C TRP A 178 -2.47 14.10 7.07
N LYS A 179 -3.13 14.86 7.95
CA LYS A 179 -3.80 16.11 7.57
C LYS A 179 -2.85 17.09 6.88
N LYS A 180 -1.63 17.30 7.43
CA LYS A 180 -0.62 18.17 6.81
C LYS A 180 -0.18 17.67 5.42
N ILE A 181 -0.05 16.35 5.24
CA ILE A 181 0.28 15.73 3.96
C ILE A 181 -0.80 16.00 2.93
N LEU A 182 -2.07 15.81 3.30
CA LEU A 182 -3.21 16.08 2.42
C LEU A 182 -3.25 17.54 1.95
N ILE A 183 -3.04 18.49 2.87
CA ILE A 183 -2.95 19.92 2.52
C ILE A 183 -1.79 20.16 1.53
N LYS A 184 -0.59 19.64 1.81
CA LYS A 184 0.59 19.81 0.95
C LYS A 184 0.47 19.14 -0.43
N SER A 185 -0.38 18.14 -0.56
CA SER A 185 -0.64 17.44 -1.82
C SER A 185 -1.92 17.90 -2.51
N ASN A 186 -2.50 19.05 -2.10
CA ASN A 186 -3.76 19.54 -2.61
C ASN A 186 -4.85 18.46 -2.71
N SER A 187 -4.99 17.67 -1.64
CA SER A 187 -5.86 16.51 -1.60
C SER A 187 -6.95 16.65 -0.53
N LYS A 188 -8.15 16.19 -0.88
CA LYS A 188 -9.27 16.08 0.08
C LYS A 188 -9.56 14.61 0.35
N GLU A 189 -9.68 14.28 1.62
CA GLU A 189 -10.12 12.96 2.02
C GLU A 189 -11.63 12.85 1.85
N ILE A 190 -12.05 11.89 1.01
CA ILE A 190 -13.48 11.65 0.69
C ILE A 190 -14.03 10.43 1.44
N PHE A 191 -13.16 9.60 2.00
CA PHE A 191 -13.51 8.49 2.87
C PHE A 191 -12.35 8.18 3.82
N ARG A 192 -12.68 7.81 5.07
CA ARG A 192 -11.72 7.27 6.04
C ARG A 192 -12.35 6.14 6.83
N LYS A 193 -11.59 5.07 6.98
CA LYS A 193 -11.85 4.01 7.94
C LYS A 193 -10.65 3.91 8.87
N ASN A 194 -10.84 4.25 10.13
CA ASN A 194 -9.85 4.08 11.17
C ASN A 194 -10.17 2.82 11.98
N SER A 195 -9.17 2.26 12.63
CA SER A 195 -9.35 1.23 13.66
C SER A 195 -10.09 0.00 13.16
N PHE A 196 -9.60 -0.63 12.10
CA PHE A 196 -10.13 -1.92 11.65
C PHE A 196 -9.19 -3.06 12.04
N GLN A 197 -9.80 -4.19 12.44
CA GLN A 197 -9.05 -5.39 12.77
C GLN A 197 -8.39 -5.95 11.52
N GLN A 198 -7.06 -6.13 11.60
CA GLN A 198 -6.25 -6.63 10.48
C GLN A 198 -5.74 -8.05 10.75
N HIS A 199 -5.48 -8.37 12.02
CA HIS A 199 -4.97 -9.66 12.48
C HIS A 199 -5.91 -10.31 13.47
N ASP A 200 -5.80 -11.62 13.66
CA ASP A 200 -6.48 -12.38 14.70
C ASP A 200 -5.50 -12.84 15.78
N GLY A 201 -6.05 -13.41 16.87
CA GLY A 201 -5.27 -13.99 17.96
C GLY A 201 -4.32 -13.00 18.64
N LEU A 202 -3.16 -13.48 19.06
CA LEU A 202 -2.14 -12.72 19.77
C LEU A 202 -1.62 -11.51 18.99
N PHE A 203 -1.57 -11.60 17.65
CA PHE A 203 -1.13 -10.47 16.82
C PHE A 203 -2.09 -9.28 16.86
N ASN A 204 -3.38 -9.51 17.09
CA ASN A 204 -4.33 -8.42 17.29
C ASN A 204 -4.14 -7.70 18.63
N LEU A 205 -3.59 -8.36 19.64
CA LEU A 205 -3.19 -7.71 20.91
C LEU A 205 -1.98 -6.79 20.70
N ILE A 206 -1.03 -7.23 19.90
CA ILE A 206 0.21 -6.50 19.60
C ILE A 206 -0.08 -5.37 18.58
N LEU A 207 -0.58 -5.73 17.40
CA LEU A 207 -0.96 -4.80 16.34
C LEU A 207 -2.48 -4.59 16.36
N ASN A 208 -2.96 -3.91 17.39
CA ASN A 208 -4.38 -3.70 17.56
C ASN A 208 -4.97 -2.82 16.42
N LYS A 209 -6.29 -2.88 16.30
CA LYS A 209 -7.06 -2.18 15.26
C LYS A 209 -6.75 -0.67 15.12
N LYS A 210 -6.29 -0.01 16.20
CA LYS A 210 -6.00 1.45 16.20
C LYS A 210 -4.81 1.83 15.32
N HIS A 211 -3.89 0.88 15.05
CA HIS A 211 -2.71 1.14 14.24
C HIS A 211 -3.00 1.22 12.74
N HIS A 212 -4.19 0.87 12.28
CA HIS A 212 -4.50 0.75 10.86
C HIS A 212 -5.51 1.81 10.42
N PHE A 213 -5.28 2.38 9.25
CA PHE A 213 -6.24 3.25 8.59
C PHE A 213 -6.32 2.96 7.10
N VAL A 214 -7.48 3.22 6.52
CA VAL A 214 -7.70 3.33 5.08
C VAL A 214 -8.28 4.70 4.80
N SER A 215 -7.70 5.39 3.85
CA SER A 215 -8.14 6.71 3.40
C SER A 215 -8.32 6.69 1.89
N MET A 216 -9.45 7.16 1.40
CA MET A 216 -9.65 7.45 -0.01
C MET A 216 -9.57 8.95 -0.20
N ILE A 217 -8.67 9.40 -1.06
CA ILE A 217 -8.42 10.80 -1.31
C ILE A 217 -8.73 11.17 -2.75
N LYS A 218 -9.25 12.37 -2.95
CA LYS A 218 -9.38 13.02 -4.24
C LYS A 218 -8.33 14.13 -4.30
N VAL A 219 -7.51 14.10 -5.34
CA VAL A 219 -6.48 15.12 -5.58
C VAL A 219 -7.01 16.15 -6.55
N TYR A 220 -6.77 17.42 -6.26
CA TYR A 220 -7.14 18.57 -7.08
C TYR A 220 -5.88 19.11 -7.78
N GLU A 221 -6.07 19.66 -8.95
CA GLU A 221 -5.03 20.40 -9.68
C GLU A 221 -4.80 21.77 -9.09
#